data_58d29c7eb186df9bd6bf0590360050d6
#
_entry.id   58d29c7eb186df9bd6bf0590360050d6
#
_cell.length_a   1.000
_cell.length_b   1.000
_cell.length_c   1.000
_cell.angle_alpha   90.00
_cell.angle_beta   90.00
_cell.angle_gamma   90.00
#
_symmetry.space_group_name_H-M   'P 1'
#
loop_
_entity.id
_entity.type
_entity.pdbx_description
1 polymer ?
#
loop_
_entity_poly.entity_id
_entity_poly.type
_entity_poly.pdbx_seq_one_letter_code
_entity_poly.pdbx_strand_id
1 'polypeptide(L)'
;TALGFAGGMLHVLNHAFFKCLLFYTAGNVYRAKQGVDMERLGGLARTMPWTATSFLLGGIAISGLPPFNGFASEFLVYSGLFGDAPIGMWARLVFALVASLLAFVGALSVLSITRAFGVIFLGESRDSTLPAGQEPTPWMNLPVVLHTAGTVALGLAPWLGLALVQASLPLFLRDAPASSIPLAVAQVHDTLVQVSHWSIAAALLMALVYGARHWAGSPQRPASTPTWGCGYAVPSARRQYTGSSFARDFTRHYAGLMGYVQRRKLPTGYFPDDGYVVTDHVDAV
;
A
#
# COMPACT_ATOMS: atom_id res chain seq x y z
N THR A 1 -19.23 16.69 9.38
CA THR A 1 -19.33 17.45 8.13
C THR A 1 -19.67 16.53 6.95
N ALA A 2 -20.29 17.07 5.90
CA ALA A 2 -20.63 16.32 4.70
C ALA A 2 -19.38 15.72 4.02
N LEU A 3 -18.27 16.47 3.97
CA LEU A 3 -17.00 16.02 3.45
C LEU A 3 -16.49 14.76 4.16
N GLY A 4 -16.53 14.74 5.50
CA GLY A 4 -16.06 13.59 6.27
C GLY A 4 -16.90 12.34 6.03
N PHE A 5 -18.24 12.46 5.99
CA PHE A 5 -19.13 11.32 5.70
C PHE A 5 -18.98 10.84 4.27
N ALA A 6 -18.92 11.76 3.28
CA ALA A 6 -18.69 11.40 1.90
C ALA A 6 -17.32 10.72 1.73
N GLY A 7 -16.29 11.24 2.39
CA GLY A 7 -14.95 10.63 2.42
C GLY A 7 -14.97 9.22 2.98
N GLY A 8 -15.65 9.01 4.11
CA GLY A 8 -15.80 7.67 4.70
C GLY A 8 -16.52 6.69 3.80
N MET A 9 -17.64 7.08 3.18
CA MET A 9 -18.37 6.22 2.24
C MET A 9 -17.58 5.93 0.98
N LEU A 10 -16.90 6.95 0.44
CA LEU A 10 -16.00 6.79 -0.71
C LEU A 10 -14.81 5.90 -0.34
N HIS A 11 -14.32 5.98 0.91
CA HIS A 11 -13.23 5.13 1.37
C HIS A 11 -13.65 3.65 1.44
N VAL A 12 -14.87 3.33 1.86
CA VAL A 12 -15.40 1.95 1.83
C VAL A 12 -15.36 1.39 0.40
N LEU A 13 -15.82 2.18 -0.59
CA LEU A 13 -15.77 1.78 -2.00
C LEU A 13 -14.32 1.58 -2.48
N ASN A 14 -13.47 2.56 -2.22
CA ASN A 14 -12.07 2.54 -2.62
C ASN A 14 -11.30 1.39 -1.96
N HIS A 15 -11.57 1.15 -0.68
CA HIS A 15 -10.99 0.06 0.10
C HIS A 15 -11.36 -1.30 -0.50
N ALA A 16 -12.60 -1.48 -0.95
CA ALA A 16 -12.99 -2.71 -1.63
C ALA A 16 -12.14 -2.97 -2.88
N PHE A 17 -11.87 -1.94 -3.70
CA PHE A 17 -11.05 -2.09 -4.90
C PHE A 17 -9.60 -2.45 -4.58
N PHE A 18 -8.88 -1.64 -3.81
CA PHE A 18 -7.46 -1.90 -3.59
C PHE A 18 -7.20 -3.06 -2.64
N LYS A 19 -8.10 -3.35 -1.71
CA LYS A 19 -7.94 -4.50 -0.79
C LYS A 19 -8.14 -5.82 -1.53
N CYS A 20 -9.20 -5.94 -2.33
CA CYS A 20 -9.38 -7.11 -3.18
C CYS A 20 -8.22 -7.29 -4.15
N LEU A 21 -7.70 -6.20 -4.74
CA LEU A 21 -6.52 -6.24 -5.60
C LEU A 21 -5.31 -6.87 -4.90
N LEU A 22 -5.02 -6.42 -3.67
CA LEU A 22 -3.92 -6.97 -2.87
C LEU A 22 -4.12 -8.45 -2.54
N PHE A 23 -5.35 -8.85 -2.19
CA PHE A 23 -5.65 -10.26 -1.93
C PHE A 23 -5.54 -11.14 -3.18
N TYR A 24 -6.03 -10.69 -4.33
CA TYR A 24 -5.90 -11.45 -5.59
C TYR A 24 -4.44 -11.61 -6.00
N THR A 25 -3.63 -10.55 -5.86
CA THR A 25 -2.20 -10.62 -6.17
C THR A 25 -1.43 -11.49 -5.18
N ALA A 26 -1.78 -11.47 -3.90
CA ALA A 26 -1.25 -12.40 -2.91
C ALA A 26 -1.66 -13.86 -3.22
N GLY A 27 -2.90 -14.08 -3.67
CA GLY A 27 -3.40 -15.37 -4.15
C GLY A 27 -2.61 -15.89 -5.36
N ASN A 28 -2.24 -15.01 -6.30
CA ASN A 28 -1.39 -15.36 -7.44
C ASN A 28 -0.01 -15.84 -6.97
N VAL A 29 0.60 -15.14 -5.99
CA VAL A 29 1.89 -15.55 -5.39
C VAL A 29 1.74 -16.89 -4.70
N TYR A 30 0.70 -17.06 -3.86
CA TYR A 30 0.44 -18.30 -3.17
C TYR A 30 0.35 -19.48 -4.13
N ARG A 31 -0.41 -19.34 -5.21
CA ARG A 31 -0.58 -20.38 -6.22
C ARG A 31 0.74 -20.72 -6.92
N ALA A 32 1.52 -19.69 -7.29
CA ALA A 32 2.76 -19.87 -8.02
C ALA A 32 3.87 -20.50 -7.16
N LYS A 33 3.88 -20.18 -5.85
CA LYS A 33 4.94 -20.58 -4.92
C LYS A 33 4.52 -21.61 -3.87
N GLN A 34 3.24 -21.97 -3.83
CA GLN A 34 2.67 -22.88 -2.83
C GLN A 34 2.92 -22.41 -1.37
N GLY A 35 3.01 -21.08 -1.19
CA GLY A 35 3.22 -20.47 0.11
C GLY A 35 3.29 -18.95 0.05
N VAL A 36 3.18 -18.31 1.20
CA VAL A 36 3.24 -16.84 1.37
C VAL A 36 4.32 -16.40 2.37
N ASP A 37 5.15 -17.32 2.83
CA ASP A 37 6.24 -16.97 3.74
C ASP A 37 7.26 -16.07 3.02
N MET A 38 7.26 -14.79 3.40
CA MET A 38 8.13 -13.79 2.80
C MET A 38 9.62 -14.12 2.96
N GLU A 39 10.00 -14.84 4.02
CA GLU A 39 11.41 -15.21 4.27
C GLU A 39 11.93 -16.21 3.24
N ARG A 40 11.05 -16.92 2.53
CA ARG A 40 11.38 -17.90 1.49
C ARG A 40 11.21 -17.33 0.08
N LEU A 41 10.44 -16.24 -0.09
CA LEU A 41 10.14 -15.63 -1.38
C LEU A 41 11.25 -14.63 -1.80
N GLY A 42 11.23 -14.19 -3.04
CA GLY A 42 12.09 -13.14 -3.59
C GLY A 42 12.14 -13.17 -5.12
N GLY A 43 12.39 -12.00 -5.73
CA GLY A 43 12.64 -11.87 -7.16
C GLY A 43 11.45 -12.08 -8.09
N LEU A 44 10.22 -12.11 -7.56
CA LEU A 44 9.04 -12.47 -8.35
C LEU A 44 8.67 -11.45 -9.42
N ALA A 45 9.12 -10.19 -9.32
CA ALA A 45 8.85 -9.20 -10.36
C ALA A 45 9.40 -9.58 -11.75
N ARG A 46 10.41 -10.44 -11.81
CA ARG A 46 10.99 -10.89 -13.09
C ARG A 46 10.12 -11.93 -13.79
N THR A 47 9.44 -12.77 -13.03
CA THR A 47 8.64 -13.89 -13.54
C THR A 47 7.15 -13.64 -13.46
N MET A 48 6.73 -12.70 -12.60
CA MET A 48 5.34 -12.30 -12.37
C MET A 48 5.18 -10.77 -12.43
N PRO A 49 5.54 -10.10 -13.55
CA PRO A 49 5.57 -8.66 -13.65
C PRO A 49 4.18 -8.00 -13.51
N TRP A 50 3.11 -8.62 -14.04
CA TRP A 50 1.76 -8.12 -13.92
C TRP A 50 1.24 -8.18 -12.49
N THR A 51 1.46 -9.30 -11.82
CA THR A 51 1.14 -9.48 -10.40
C THR A 51 1.92 -8.49 -9.54
N ALA A 52 3.22 -8.31 -9.79
CA ALA A 52 4.07 -7.36 -9.07
C ALA A 52 3.60 -5.91 -9.25
N THR A 53 3.32 -5.50 -10.50
CA THR A 53 2.85 -4.14 -10.79
C THR A 53 1.50 -3.89 -10.14
N SER A 54 0.56 -4.82 -10.25
CA SER A 54 -0.77 -4.70 -9.65
C SER A 54 -0.71 -4.65 -8.13
N PHE A 55 0.15 -5.47 -7.49
CA PHE A 55 0.40 -5.40 -6.05
C PHE A 55 0.96 -4.02 -5.64
N LEU A 56 1.91 -3.48 -6.40
CA LEU A 56 2.49 -2.17 -6.13
C LEU A 56 1.43 -1.07 -6.23
N LEU A 57 0.60 -1.07 -7.27
CA LEU A 57 -0.46 -0.08 -7.46
C LEU A 57 -1.51 -0.14 -6.33
N GLY A 58 -1.97 -1.34 -5.99
CA GLY A 58 -2.85 -1.55 -4.83
C GLY A 58 -2.21 -1.14 -3.51
N GLY A 59 -0.90 -1.39 -3.38
CA GLY A 59 -0.10 -1.01 -2.23
C GLY A 59 0.06 0.50 -2.07
N ILE A 60 0.29 1.24 -3.15
CA ILE A 60 0.33 2.71 -3.12
C ILE A 60 -1.07 3.26 -2.79
N ALA A 61 -2.11 2.65 -3.34
CA ALA A 61 -3.50 3.06 -3.09
C ALA A 61 -3.91 2.89 -1.62
N ILE A 62 -3.63 1.74 -0.99
CA ILE A 62 -3.95 1.49 0.43
C ILE A 62 -3.11 2.37 1.38
N SER A 63 -1.97 2.86 0.90
CA SER A 63 -1.10 3.78 1.64
C SER A 63 -1.55 5.24 1.56
N GLY A 64 -2.70 5.53 0.95
CA GLY A 64 -3.25 6.88 0.84
C GLY A 64 -2.39 7.84 0.01
N LEU A 65 -1.62 7.33 -0.95
CA LEU A 65 -0.72 8.16 -1.76
C LEU A 65 -1.35 8.57 -3.10
N PRO A 66 -1.19 9.84 -3.53
CA PRO A 66 -1.62 10.26 -4.85
C PRO A 66 -0.79 9.52 -5.94
N PRO A 67 -1.36 9.30 -7.12
CA PRO A 67 -2.66 9.73 -7.64
C PRO A 67 -3.80 8.71 -7.44
N PHE A 68 -3.71 7.81 -6.48
CA PHE A 68 -4.63 6.70 -6.33
C PHE A 68 -5.85 7.03 -5.46
N ASN A 69 -6.86 6.16 -5.58
CA ASN A 69 -8.18 6.35 -4.98
C ASN A 69 -8.19 6.41 -3.44
N GLY A 70 -7.26 5.73 -2.75
CA GLY A 70 -7.11 5.83 -1.30
C GLY A 70 -6.89 7.27 -0.84
N PHE A 71 -5.98 7.99 -1.52
CA PHE A 71 -5.72 9.40 -1.25
C PHE A 71 -6.98 10.27 -1.37
N ALA A 72 -7.77 10.10 -2.43
CA ALA A 72 -8.95 10.92 -2.67
C ALA A 72 -9.97 10.83 -1.53
N SER A 73 -10.23 9.63 -1.02
CA SER A 73 -11.15 9.42 0.08
C SER A 73 -10.60 9.88 1.43
N GLU A 74 -9.32 9.63 1.72
CA GLU A 74 -8.67 10.11 2.95
C GLU A 74 -8.59 11.63 2.98
N PHE A 75 -8.30 12.27 1.85
CA PHE A 75 -8.31 13.73 1.72
C PHE A 75 -9.65 14.33 2.12
N LEU A 76 -10.77 13.75 1.68
CA LEU A 76 -12.09 14.18 2.11
C LEU A 76 -12.32 13.97 3.62
N VAL A 77 -11.85 12.85 4.19
CA VAL A 77 -11.95 12.60 5.62
C VAL A 77 -11.19 13.67 6.40
N TYR A 78 -9.93 13.95 6.03
CA TYR A 78 -9.13 15.02 6.65
C TYR A 78 -9.80 16.40 6.49
N SER A 79 -10.28 16.71 5.28
CA SER A 79 -11.00 17.97 5.03
C SER A 79 -12.26 18.08 5.90
N GLY A 80 -12.93 16.96 6.16
CA GLY A 80 -14.07 16.91 7.06
C GLY A 80 -13.71 17.09 8.54
N LEU A 81 -12.56 16.60 8.98
CA LEU A 81 -12.07 16.74 10.35
C LEU A 81 -11.57 18.15 10.66
N PHE A 82 -10.93 18.80 9.67
CA PHE A 82 -10.34 20.15 9.84
C PHE A 82 -11.19 21.27 9.25
N GLY A 83 -12.41 20.99 8.80
CA GLY A 83 -13.33 22.04 8.28
C GLY A 83 -13.76 23.05 9.33
N ASP A 84 -14.21 24.22 8.86
CA ASP A 84 -14.56 25.40 9.66
C ASP A 84 -15.87 25.28 10.47
N ALA A 85 -16.27 24.08 10.87
CA ALA A 85 -17.44 23.90 11.71
C ALA A 85 -17.25 24.60 13.07
N PRO A 86 -18.27 25.31 13.59
CA PRO A 86 -18.22 25.95 14.90
C PRO A 86 -18.31 24.88 16.01
N ILE A 87 -17.19 24.21 16.28
CA ILE A 87 -17.08 23.17 17.30
C ILE A 87 -16.26 23.66 18.49
N GLY A 88 -16.57 23.18 19.68
CA GLY A 88 -15.83 23.49 20.89
C GLY A 88 -14.40 22.93 20.86
N MET A 89 -13.55 23.46 21.75
CA MET A 89 -12.14 23.09 21.84
C MET A 89 -11.94 21.58 22.03
N TRP A 90 -12.73 20.93 22.86
CA TRP A 90 -12.62 19.47 23.07
C TRP A 90 -12.89 18.66 21.82
N ALA A 91 -13.89 19.06 21.02
CA ALA A 91 -14.16 18.38 19.75
C ALA A 91 -13.01 18.56 18.76
N ARG A 92 -12.38 19.75 18.71
CA ARG A 92 -11.18 19.98 17.89
C ARG A 92 -10.00 19.10 18.30
N LEU A 93 -9.78 18.92 19.61
CA LEU A 93 -8.73 18.04 20.12
C LEU A 93 -9.00 16.58 19.75
N VAL A 94 -10.25 16.12 19.86
CA VAL A 94 -10.65 14.77 19.44
C VAL A 94 -10.43 14.58 17.94
N PHE A 95 -10.82 15.56 17.12
CA PHE A 95 -10.62 15.47 15.66
C PHE A 95 -9.14 15.47 15.27
N ALA A 96 -8.32 16.28 15.95
CA ALA A 96 -6.87 16.25 15.74
C ALA A 96 -6.26 14.90 16.12
N LEU A 97 -6.72 14.29 17.23
CA LEU A 97 -6.28 12.95 17.62
C LEU A 97 -6.69 11.90 16.59
N VAL A 98 -7.95 11.92 16.13
CA VAL A 98 -8.43 10.99 15.09
C VAL A 98 -7.64 11.15 13.80
N ALA A 99 -7.38 12.39 13.36
CA ALA A 99 -6.55 12.64 12.17
C ALA A 99 -5.12 12.12 12.35
N SER A 100 -4.53 12.30 13.53
CA SER A 100 -3.19 11.77 13.84
C SER A 100 -3.14 10.25 13.82
N LEU A 101 -4.18 9.59 14.36
CA LEU A 101 -4.30 8.13 14.32
C LEU A 101 -4.46 7.62 12.88
N LEU A 102 -5.27 8.30 12.07
CA LEU A 102 -5.42 7.94 10.65
C LEU A 102 -4.10 8.09 9.89
N ALA A 103 -3.36 9.18 10.11
CA ALA A 103 -2.03 9.38 9.53
C ALA A 103 -1.03 8.28 9.97
N PHE A 104 -1.10 7.87 11.24
CA PHE A 104 -0.27 6.78 11.77
C PHE A 104 -0.61 5.44 11.09
N VAL A 105 -1.89 5.13 10.89
CA VAL A 105 -2.32 3.93 10.13
C VAL A 105 -1.80 3.98 8.69
N GLY A 106 -1.86 5.13 8.03
CA GLY A 106 -1.28 5.33 6.69
C GLY A 106 0.23 5.03 6.67
N ALA A 107 0.98 5.55 7.65
CA ALA A 107 2.41 5.29 7.78
C ALA A 107 2.73 3.79 7.98
N LEU A 108 1.93 3.09 8.79
CA LEU A 108 2.05 1.64 8.96
C LEU A 108 1.74 0.87 7.68
N SER A 109 0.77 1.34 6.91
CA SER A 109 0.43 0.76 5.60
C SER A 109 1.60 0.89 4.63
N VAL A 110 2.22 2.08 4.53
CA VAL A 110 3.43 2.31 3.72
C VAL A 110 4.55 1.36 4.12
N LEU A 111 4.85 1.25 5.42
CA LEU A 111 5.88 0.36 5.94
C LEU A 111 5.61 -1.11 5.55
N SER A 112 4.37 -1.56 5.76
CA SER A 112 3.96 -2.95 5.50
C SER A 112 4.03 -3.29 4.01
N ILE A 113 3.54 -2.41 3.15
CA ILE A 113 3.56 -2.61 1.70
C ILE A 113 4.97 -2.54 1.13
N THR A 114 5.78 -1.57 1.57
CA THR A 114 7.18 -1.45 1.11
C THR A 114 7.97 -2.69 1.49
N ARG A 115 7.78 -3.19 2.71
CA ARG A 115 8.35 -4.45 3.18
C ARG A 115 7.90 -5.63 2.32
N ALA A 116 6.59 -5.80 2.14
CA ALA A 116 6.05 -6.93 1.38
C ALA A 116 6.52 -6.89 -0.08
N PHE A 117 6.41 -5.74 -0.74
CA PHE A 117 6.84 -5.58 -2.13
C PHE A 117 8.34 -5.83 -2.29
N GLY A 118 9.16 -5.19 -1.44
CA GLY A 118 10.62 -5.29 -1.51
C GLY A 118 11.13 -6.71 -1.28
N VAL A 119 10.52 -7.43 -0.35
CA VAL A 119 10.97 -8.77 0.03
C VAL A 119 10.46 -9.86 -0.93
N ILE A 120 9.22 -9.73 -1.41
CA ILE A 120 8.59 -10.74 -2.26
C ILE A 120 8.97 -10.56 -3.73
N PHE A 121 8.90 -9.33 -4.24
CA PHE A 121 8.98 -9.07 -5.67
C PHE A 121 10.37 -8.66 -6.14
N LEU A 122 11.18 -8.01 -5.29
CA LEU A 122 12.52 -7.58 -5.65
C LEU A 122 13.60 -8.60 -5.22
N GLY A 123 14.83 -8.33 -5.67
CA GLY A 123 16.00 -9.17 -5.35
C GLY A 123 16.02 -10.52 -6.09
N GLU A 124 16.41 -11.56 -5.39
CA GLU A 124 16.56 -12.93 -5.91
C GLU A 124 15.75 -13.93 -5.05
N SER A 125 15.40 -15.08 -5.64
CA SER A 125 14.72 -16.15 -4.91
C SER A 125 15.61 -16.67 -3.76
N ARG A 126 15.05 -16.77 -2.57
CA ARG A 126 15.77 -17.24 -1.37
C ARG A 126 15.75 -18.75 -1.22
N ASP A 127 14.75 -19.38 -1.75
CA ASP A 127 14.54 -20.82 -1.65
C ASP A 127 14.40 -21.42 -3.05
N SER A 128 15.44 -22.17 -3.45
CA SER A 128 15.49 -22.86 -4.73
C SER A 128 14.59 -24.10 -4.79
N THR A 129 14.07 -24.56 -3.65
CA THR A 129 13.16 -25.72 -3.60
C THR A 129 11.74 -25.37 -4.00
N LEU A 130 11.39 -24.07 -3.95
CA LEU A 130 10.07 -23.59 -4.36
C LEU A 130 9.93 -23.58 -5.88
N PRO A 131 8.73 -23.84 -6.41
CA PRO A 131 8.47 -23.78 -7.86
C PRO A 131 8.90 -22.42 -8.46
N ALA A 132 9.29 -22.40 -9.73
CA ALA A 132 9.49 -21.16 -10.45
C ALA A 132 8.15 -20.39 -10.49
N GLY A 133 8.17 -19.10 -10.11
CA GLY A 133 6.99 -18.26 -10.18
C GLY A 133 6.55 -18.08 -11.65
N GLN A 134 5.27 -18.20 -11.91
CA GLN A 134 4.68 -17.96 -13.22
C GLN A 134 3.39 -17.17 -13.07
N GLU A 135 3.15 -16.25 -14.00
CA GLU A 135 1.89 -15.53 -14.06
C GLU A 135 0.73 -16.51 -14.22
N PRO A 136 -0.39 -16.28 -13.56
CA PRO A 136 -1.59 -17.06 -13.77
C PRO A 136 -2.16 -16.85 -15.18
N THR A 137 -3.09 -17.74 -15.56
CA THR A 137 -3.78 -17.62 -16.85
C THR A 137 -4.51 -16.28 -16.97
N PRO A 138 -4.75 -15.76 -18.19
CA PRO A 138 -5.48 -14.49 -18.39
C PRO A 138 -6.83 -14.42 -17.69
N TRP A 139 -7.57 -15.52 -17.66
CA TRP A 139 -8.86 -15.57 -16.96
C TRP A 139 -8.76 -15.41 -15.45
N MET A 140 -7.70 -15.92 -14.85
CA MET A 140 -7.45 -15.73 -13.43
C MET A 140 -6.94 -14.32 -13.10
N ASN A 141 -6.31 -13.66 -14.07
CA ASN A 141 -5.86 -12.29 -13.93
C ASN A 141 -6.99 -11.27 -14.19
N LEU A 142 -8.13 -11.68 -14.73
CA LEU A 142 -9.23 -10.77 -15.01
C LEU A 142 -9.68 -9.95 -13.77
N PRO A 143 -9.92 -10.56 -12.59
CA PRO A 143 -10.22 -9.78 -11.38
C PRO A 143 -9.11 -8.79 -11.00
N VAL A 144 -7.84 -9.17 -11.15
CA VAL A 144 -6.70 -8.29 -10.90
C VAL A 144 -6.74 -7.08 -11.82
N VAL A 145 -6.96 -7.29 -13.11
CA VAL A 145 -7.05 -6.20 -14.12
C VAL A 145 -8.22 -5.26 -13.81
N LEU A 146 -9.41 -5.82 -13.51
CA LEU A 146 -10.59 -5.02 -13.20
C LEU A 146 -10.39 -4.16 -11.96
N HIS A 147 -9.83 -4.72 -10.89
CA HIS A 147 -9.58 -3.97 -9.65
C HIS A 147 -8.43 -2.97 -9.81
N THR A 148 -7.40 -3.29 -10.59
CA THR A 148 -6.34 -2.33 -10.93
C THR A 148 -6.91 -1.14 -11.71
N ALA A 149 -7.70 -1.43 -12.75
CA ALA A 149 -8.35 -0.39 -13.55
C ALA A 149 -9.30 0.49 -12.71
N GLY A 150 -10.11 -0.14 -11.84
CA GLY A 150 -10.99 0.57 -10.91
C GLY A 150 -10.21 1.44 -9.92
N THR A 151 -9.13 0.92 -9.34
CA THR A 151 -8.26 1.67 -8.42
C THR A 151 -7.65 2.90 -9.08
N VAL A 152 -7.16 2.76 -10.33
CA VAL A 152 -6.61 3.87 -11.11
C VAL A 152 -7.71 4.85 -11.53
N ALA A 153 -8.82 4.36 -12.06
CA ALA A 153 -9.93 5.20 -12.52
C ALA A 153 -10.50 6.07 -11.39
N LEU A 154 -10.77 5.45 -10.22
CA LEU A 154 -11.26 6.17 -9.04
C LEU A 154 -10.20 7.08 -8.38
N GLY A 155 -8.93 6.89 -8.68
CA GLY A 155 -7.87 7.81 -8.27
C GLY A 155 -7.77 9.04 -9.16
N LEU A 156 -7.88 8.86 -10.47
CA LEU A 156 -7.81 9.95 -11.44
C LEU A 156 -9.14 10.71 -11.58
N ALA A 157 -10.26 10.04 -11.36
CA ALA A 157 -11.61 10.60 -11.45
C ALA A 157 -12.46 10.18 -10.23
N PRO A 158 -12.12 10.62 -9.01
CA PRO A 158 -12.79 10.18 -7.78
C PRO A 158 -14.25 10.63 -7.70
N TRP A 159 -14.66 11.65 -8.44
CA TRP A 159 -16.06 12.07 -8.58
C TRP A 159 -16.96 10.99 -9.19
N LEU A 160 -16.40 10.02 -9.94
CA LEU A 160 -17.16 8.83 -10.40
C LEU A 160 -17.62 7.99 -9.21
N GLY A 161 -16.77 7.85 -8.20
CA GLY A 161 -17.13 7.14 -6.97
C GLY A 161 -18.20 7.87 -6.16
N LEU A 162 -18.24 9.21 -6.19
CA LEU A 162 -19.27 10.00 -5.54
C LEU A 162 -20.66 9.66 -6.10
N ALA A 163 -20.78 9.48 -7.41
CA ALA A 163 -22.06 9.11 -8.04
C ALA A 163 -22.66 7.82 -7.46
N LEU A 164 -21.82 6.89 -7.00
CA LEU A 164 -22.24 5.63 -6.39
C LEU A 164 -22.61 5.77 -4.91
N VAL A 165 -21.96 6.69 -4.19
CA VAL A 165 -22.15 6.80 -2.73
C VAL A 165 -23.04 7.98 -2.31
N GLN A 166 -23.30 8.95 -3.17
CA GLN A 166 -24.05 10.18 -2.85
C GLN A 166 -25.48 9.90 -2.33
N ALA A 167 -26.13 8.83 -2.81
CA ALA A 167 -27.48 8.47 -2.38
C ALA A 167 -27.57 8.12 -0.87
N SER A 168 -26.45 7.75 -0.24
CA SER A 168 -26.38 7.45 1.19
C SER A 168 -26.08 8.68 2.07
N LEU A 169 -25.62 9.80 1.50
CA LEU A 169 -25.30 11.00 2.27
C LEU A 169 -26.46 11.55 3.09
N PRO A 170 -27.71 11.61 2.61
CA PRO A 170 -28.85 12.09 3.40
C PRO A 170 -29.09 11.30 4.69
N LEU A 171 -28.69 10.02 4.73
CA LEU A 171 -28.81 9.19 5.93
C LEU A 171 -27.95 9.71 7.09
N PHE A 172 -26.81 10.31 6.80
CA PHE A 172 -25.86 10.85 7.76
C PHE A 172 -26.07 12.34 8.04
N LEU A 173 -26.89 13.02 7.22
CA LEU A 173 -27.19 14.45 7.33
C LEU A 173 -28.65 14.68 7.77
N ARG A 174 -29.23 13.76 8.54
CA ARG A 174 -30.64 13.79 8.96
C ARG A 174 -31.06 15.07 9.64
N ASP A 175 -30.19 15.64 10.47
CA ASP A 175 -30.45 16.85 11.23
C ASP A 175 -30.16 18.13 10.43
N ALA A 176 -29.67 18.00 9.21
CA ALA A 176 -29.43 19.14 8.33
C ALA A 176 -30.71 19.51 7.56
N PRO A 177 -30.97 20.81 7.32
CA PRO A 177 -32.08 21.22 6.45
C PRO A 177 -32.00 20.53 5.08
N ALA A 178 -33.09 20.00 4.59
CA ALA A 178 -33.13 19.29 3.30
C ALA A 178 -32.59 20.15 2.14
N SER A 179 -32.74 21.47 2.22
CA SER A 179 -32.21 22.43 1.25
C SER A 179 -30.67 22.53 1.25
N SER A 180 -29.99 22.11 2.32
CA SER A 180 -28.52 22.15 2.40
C SER A 180 -27.82 20.92 1.81
N ILE A 181 -28.55 19.82 1.59
CA ILE A 181 -27.98 18.58 1.05
C ILE A 181 -27.42 18.74 -0.37
N PRO A 182 -28.13 19.39 -1.32
CA PRO A 182 -27.58 19.62 -2.66
C PRO A 182 -26.30 20.45 -2.64
N LEU A 183 -26.23 21.47 -1.80
CA LEU A 183 -25.03 22.30 -1.64
C LEU A 183 -23.87 21.49 -1.05
N ALA A 184 -24.13 20.64 -0.08
CA ALA A 184 -23.12 19.76 0.49
C ALA A 184 -22.58 18.74 -0.54
N VAL A 185 -23.46 18.17 -1.38
CA VAL A 185 -23.05 17.26 -2.48
C VAL A 185 -22.22 18.02 -3.51
N ALA A 186 -22.62 19.23 -3.88
CA ALA A 186 -21.85 20.08 -4.80
C ALA A 186 -20.46 20.39 -4.25
N GLN A 187 -20.34 20.75 -2.98
CA GLN A 187 -19.04 21.00 -2.33
C GLN A 187 -18.13 19.76 -2.35
N VAL A 188 -18.68 18.57 -2.07
CA VAL A 188 -17.93 17.30 -2.17
C VAL A 188 -17.46 17.08 -3.61
N HIS A 189 -18.35 17.27 -4.57
CA HIS A 189 -18.03 17.10 -5.99
C HIS A 189 -16.90 18.03 -6.43
N ASP A 190 -17.00 19.32 -6.12
CA ASP A 190 -15.99 20.32 -6.50
C ASP A 190 -14.63 20.01 -5.87
N THR A 191 -14.62 19.56 -4.60
CA THR A 191 -13.41 19.13 -3.94
C THR A 191 -12.78 17.92 -4.64
N LEU A 192 -13.58 16.94 -5.05
CA LEU A 192 -13.10 15.76 -5.78
C LEU A 192 -12.61 16.11 -7.19
N VAL A 193 -13.21 17.09 -7.86
CA VAL A 193 -12.71 17.60 -9.15
C VAL A 193 -11.33 18.24 -8.98
N GLN A 194 -11.10 19.00 -7.92
CA GLN A 194 -9.78 19.55 -7.60
C GLN A 194 -8.76 18.45 -7.31
N VAL A 195 -9.13 17.45 -6.50
CA VAL A 195 -8.28 16.27 -6.25
C VAL A 195 -7.95 15.55 -7.54
N SER A 196 -8.92 15.42 -8.47
CA SER A 196 -8.71 14.83 -9.81
C SER A 196 -7.63 15.58 -10.59
N HIS A 197 -7.68 16.91 -10.62
CA HIS A 197 -6.67 17.72 -11.31
C HIS A 197 -5.26 17.48 -10.74
N TRP A 198 -5.11 17.47 -9.41
CA TRP A 198 -3.83 17.19 -8.76
C TRP A 198 -3.36 15.75 -9.00
N SER A 199 -4.27 14.80 -8.98
CA SER A 199 -3.95 13.37 -9.26
C SER A 199 -3.49 13.19 -10.71
N ILE A 200 -4.14 13.83 -11.67
CA ILE A 200 -3.72 13.81 -13.08
C ILE A 200 -2.36 14.49 -13.25
N ALA A 201 -2.16 15.65 -12.62
CA ALA A 201 -0.88 16.35 -12.68
C ALA A 201 0.26 15.49 -12.09
N ALA A 202 0.03 14.82 -10.97
CA ALA A 202 0.99 13.90 -10.38
C ALA A 202 1.29 12.71 -11.30
N ALA A 203 0.26 12.10 -11.90
CA ALA A 203 0.42 11.01 -12.86
C ALA A 203 1.22 11.44 -14.10
N LEU A 204 0.93 12.61 -14.64
CA LEU A 204 1.68 13.18 -15.77
C LEU A 204 3.14 13.47 -15.41
N LEU A 205 3.39 14.01 -14.21
CA LEU A 205 4.76 14.23 -13.72
C LEU A 205 5.53 12.91 -13.59
N MET A 206 4.91 11.87 -13.02
CA MET A 206 5.53 10.56 -12.93
C MET A 206 5.83 9.97 -14.32
N ALA A 207 4.88 10.09 -15.25
CA ALA A 207 5.06 9.63 -16.61
C ALA A 207 6.20 10.42 -17.33
N LEU A 208 6.27 11.73 -17.11
CA LEU A 208 7.33 12.58 -17.64
C LEU A 208 8.71 12.18 -17.10
N VAL A 209 8.82 12.00 -15.77
CA VAL A 209 10.09 11.57 -15.13
C VAL A 209 10.51 10.19 -15.63
N TYR A 210 9.56 9.26 -15.74
CA TYR A 210 9.83 7.93 -16.29
C TYR A 210 10.28 8.00 -17.75
N GLY A 211 9.57 8.77 -18.58
CA GLY A 211 9.90 9.00 -20.00
C GLY A 211 11.26 9.67 -20.18
N ALA A 212 11.54 10.73 -19.41
CA ALA A 212 12.82 11.42 -19.43
C ALA A 212 13.98 10.47 -19.03
N ARG A 213 13.78 9.66 -18.00
CA ARG A 213 14.75 8.65 -17.59
C ARG A 213 15.00 7.61 -18.70
N HIS A 214 13.93 7.18 -19.37
CA HIS A 214 14.04 6.20 -20.44
C HIS A 214 14.73 6.79 -21.68
N TRP A 215 14.47 8.05 -21.99
CA TRP A 215 15.08 8.78 -23.10
C TRP A 215 16.55 9.15 -22.83
N ALA A 216 16.85 9.64 -21.61
CA ALA A 216 18.21 10.02 -21.23
C ALA A 216 19.13 8.83 -20.94
N GLY A 217 18.55 7.69 -20.58
CA GLY A 217 19.24 6.46 -20.31
C GLY A 217 18.96 5.46 -21.41
N SER A 218 19.76 5.48 -22.51
CA SER A 218 20.04 4.22 -23.18
C SER A 218 20.98 3.45 -22.23
N PRO A 219 20.50 2.51 -21.43
CA PRO A 219 21.43 1.69 -20.69
C PRO A 219 22.07 0.77 -21.75
N GLN A 220 23.27 1.04 -22.15
CA GLN A 220 24.18 -0.08 -22.32
C GLN A 220 23.97 -0.88 -21.03
N ARG A 221 23.25 -2.02 -21.14
CA ARG A 221 23.07 -2.91 -20.00
C ARG A 221 24.49 -3.17 -19.50
N PRO A 222 24.91 -2.64 -18.34
CA PRO A 222 26.22 -2.98 -17.84
C PRO A 222 26.22 -4.49 -17.78
N ALA A 223 27.26 -5.12 -18.30
CA ALA A 223 27.51 -6.54 -18.12
C ALA A 223 27.19 -6.79 -16.66
N SER A 224 26.32 -7.78 -16.34
CA SER A 224 25.70 -7.96 -15.04
C SER A 224 26.76 -7.87 -13.93
N THR A 225 27.01 -6.66 -13.49
CA THR A 225 27.89 -6.40 -12.37
C THR A 225 27.06 -6.60 -11.11
N PRO A 226 27.55 -7.39 -10.17
CA PRO A 226 26.85 -7.55 -8.91
C PRO A 226 26.69 -6.19 -8.25
N THR A 227 25.55 -5.97 -7.61
CA THR A 227 25.33 -4.83 -6.72
C THR A 227 26.47 -4.78 -5.68
N TRP A 228 26.84 -3.59 -5.21
CA TRP A 228 27.84 -3.43 -4.19
C TRP A 228 27.69 -4.47 -3.05
N GLY A 229 28.64 -5.37 -2.94
CA GLY A 229 28.63 -6.51 -2.02
C GLY A 229 29.55 -6.35 -0.80
N CYS A 230 29.96 -5.12 -0.42
CA CYS A 230 30.85 -4.86 0.71
C CYS A 230 32.15 -5.71 0.66
N GLY A 231 32.74 -5.89 -0.52
CA GLY A 231 33.95 -6.67 -0.72
C GLY A 231 33.74 -8.16 -0.99
N TYR A 232 32.50 -8.65 -1.00
CA TYR A 232 32.23 -10.02 -1.39
C TYR A 232 32.09 -10.15 -2.91
N ALA A 233 32.86 -11.05 -3.49
CA ALA A 233 32.92 -11.24 -4.96
C ALA A 233 31.68 -11.93 -5.53
N VAL A 234 30.97 -12.73 -4.73
CA VAL A 234 29.81 -13.52 -5.18
C VAL A 234 28.54 -13.05 -4.49
N PRO A 235 27.57 -12.48 -5.22
CA PRO A 235 26.28 -12.14 -4.65
C PRO A 235 25.55 -13.42 -4.16
N SER A 236 24.87 -13.33 -3.05
CA SER A 236 24.11 -14.43 -2.47
C SER A 236 22.74 -13.94 -1.99
N ALA A 237 21.70 -14.73 -2.23
CA ALA A 237 20.37 -14.46 -1.75
C ALA A 237 20.29 -14.29 -0.21
N ARG A 238 21.25 -14.84 0.53
CA ARG A 238 21.38 -14.69 1.99
C ARG A 238 21.76 -13.26 2.44
N ARG A 239 22.22 -12.38 1.53
CA ARG A 239 22.62 -11.01 1.84
C ARG A 239 21.52 -9.98 1.60
N GLN A 240 20.34 -10.42 1.22
CA GLN A 240 19.19 -9.55 1.01
C GLN A 240 18.49 -9.26 2.33
N TYR A 241 17.85 -8.09 2.40
CA TYR A 241 16.97 -7.76 3.51
C TYR A 241 15.83 -8.78 3.58
N THR A 242 15.62 -9.33 4.78
CA THR A 242 14.49 -10.20 5.09
C THR A 242 13.30 -9.38 5.56
N GLY A 243 12.12 -9.98 5.60
CA GLY A 243 10.94 -9.35 6.16
C GLY A 243 11.14 -8.91 7.62
N SER A 244 11.81 -9.76 8.41
CA SER A 244 12.13 -9.49 9.81
C SER A 244 13.15 -8.36 9.97
N SER A 245 14.19 -8.31 9.11
CA SER A 245 15.21 -7.27 9.21
C SER A 245 14.69 -5.90 8.79
N PHE A 246 13.79 -5.84 7.80
CA PHE A 246 13.22 -4.59 7.30
C PHE A 246 12.39 -3.85 8.36
N ALA A 247 11.63 -4.59 9.17
CA ALA A 247 10.78 -4.02 10.22
C ALA A 247 11.42 -4.03 11.61
N ARG A 248 12.70 -4.40 11.72
CA ARG A 248 13.38 -4.69 13.00
C ARG A 248 13.30 -3.54 14.01
N ASP A 249 13.60 -2.34 13.58
CA ASP A 249 13.64 -1.19 14.49
C ASP A 249 12.24 -0.82 14.97
N PHE A 250 11.26 -0.90 14.08
CA PHE A 250 9.87 -0.68 14.43
C PHE A 250 9.36 -1.73 15.43
N THR A 251 9.54 -3.02 15.13
CA THR A 251 9.10 -4.11 16.00
C THR A 251 9.81 -4.09 17.34
N ARG A 252 11.06 -3.68 17.40
CA ARG A 252 11.80 -3.54 18.65
C ARG A 252 11.24 -2.44 19.56
N HIS A 253 10.88 -1.29 18.98
CA HIS A 253 10.30 -0.17 19.74
C HIS A 253 8.92 -0.50 20.30
N TYR A 254 8.11 -1.21 19.56
CA TYR A 254 6.74 -1.55 19.92
C TYR A 254 6.57 -3.00 20.41
N ALA A 255 7.69 -3.69 20.75
CA ALA A 255 7.68 -5.11 21.11
C ALA A 255 6.69 -5.44 22.24
N GLY A 256 6.65 -4.60 23.29
CA GLY A 256 5.75 -4.80 24.42
C GLY A 256 4.26 -4.64 24.07
N LEU A 257 3.94 -3.75 23.12
CA LEU A 257 2.57 -3.52 22.68
C LEU A 257 2.09 -4.58 21.70
N MET A 258 3.01 -5.13 20.89
CA MET A 258 2.69 -6.06 19.80
C MET A 258 2.83 -7.54 20.22
N GLY A 259 3.15 -7.85 21.48
CA GLY A 259 3.41 -9.21 21.90
C GLY A 259 4.57 -9.90 21.14
N TYR A 260 5.50 -9.10 20.62
CA TYR A 260 6.60 -9.58 19.80
C TYR A 260 7.63 -10.34 20.63
N VAL A 261 7.88 -11.58 20.26
CA VAL A 261 8.88 -12.45 20.90
C VAL A 261 9.95 -12.82 19.88
N GLN A 262 11.21 -12.58 20.25
CA GLN A 262 12.35 -13.00 19.44
C GLN A 262 13.12 -14.11 20.19
N ARG A 263 13.17 -15.27 19.57
CA ARG A 263 14.06 -16.38 20.01
C ARG A 263 15.29 -16.36 19.11
N ARG A 264 16.47 -16.29 19.73
CA ARG A 264 17.73 -16.29 18.99
C ARG A 264 18.75 -17.19 19.66
N LYS A 265 19.48 -17.95 18.84
CA LYS A 265 20.73 -18.60 19.21
C LYS A 265 21.83 -17.88 18.46
N LEU A 266 22.65 -17.13 19.18
CA LEU A 266 23.80 -16.47 18.58
C LEU A 266 24.87 -17.52 18.26
N PRO A 267 25.50 -17.45 17.09
CA PRO A 267 26.61 -18.30 16.76
C PRO A 267 27.78 -18.03 17.71
N THR A 268 28.45 -19.07 18.16
CA THR A 268 29.61 -18.99 19.07
C THR A 268 30.84 -19.54 18.37
N GLY A 269 32.01 -18.90 18.59
CA GLY A 269 33.27 -19.26 17.95
C GLY A 269 33.57 -18.52 16.64
N TYR A 270 34.78 -18.79 16.11
CA TYR A 270 35.25 -18.14 14.88
C TYR A 270 34.61 -18.73 13.61
N PHE A 271 34.21 -19.99 13.63
CA PHE A 271 33.54 -20.70 12.52
C PHE A 271 32.32 -21.41 13.08
N PRO A 272 31.23 -20.68 13.30
CA PRO A 272 30.04 -21.26 13.90
C PRO A 272 29.31 -22.20 12.92
N ASP A 273 28.95 -23.39 13.40
CA ASP A 273 28.20 -24.36 12.61
C ASP A 273 26.70 -24.03 12.56
N ASP A 274 26.17 -23.34 13.58
CA ASP A 274 24.76 -23.04 13.70
C ASP A 274 24.46 -21.68 14.33
N GLY A 275 23.35 -21.14 13.95
CA GLY A 275 22.74 -19.96 14.55
C GLY A 275 21.34 -19.77 13.98
N TYR A 276 20.40 -19.33 14.79
CA TYR A 276 19.06 -19.02 14.30
C TYR A 276 18.47 -17.77 14.95
N VAL A 277 17.62 -17.10 14.18
CA VAL A 277 16.75 -16.05 14.68
C VAL A 277 15.33 -16.40 14.21
N VAL A 278 14.46 -16.63 15.17
CA VAL A 278 13.03 -16.86 14.92
C VAL A 278 12.27 -15.73 15.57
N THR A 279 11.41 -15.10 14.82
CA THR A 279 10.52 -14.04 15.28
C THR A 279 9.10 -14.58 15.33
N ASP A 280 8.46 -14.40 16.44
CA ASP A 280 7.09 -14.84 16.69
C ASP A 280 6.34 -13.74 17.41
N HIS A 281 5.03 -13.79 17.41
CA HIS A 281 4.20 -12.92 18.22
C HIS A 281 3.16 -13.77 18.94
N VAL A 282 2.91 -13.40 20.18
CA VAL A 282 1.88 -14.06 20.97
C VAL A 282 0.58 -13.32 20.68
N ASP A 283 -0.36 -14.00 20.05
CA ASP A 283 -1.71 -13.48 19.92
C ASP A 283 -2.30 -13.33 21.31
N ALA A 284 -2.66 -12.09 21.65
CA ALA A 284 -3.35 -11.78 22.89
C ALA A 284 -4.85 -12.09 22.73
N VAL A 285 -5.19 -13.38 22.61
CA VAL A 285 -6.58 -13.86 22.62
C VAL A 285 -6.77 -14.68 23.89
#